data_09148bdbd2534afd1c1847f969ef2a60
#
_entry.id   09148bdbd2534afd1c1847f969ef2a60
#
_cell.length_a   1.000
_cell.length_b   1.000
_cell.length_c   1.000
_cell.angle_alpha   90.00
_cell.angle_beta   90.00
_cell.angle_gamma   90.00
#
_symmetry.space_group_name_H-M   'P 1'
#
loop_
_entity.id
_entity.type
_entity.pdbx_description
1 polymer ?
#
loop_
_entity_poly.entity_id
_entity_poly.type
_entity_poly.pdbx_seq_one_letter_code
_entity_poly.pdbx_strand_id
1 'polypeptide(L)'
;RQYSGFTSAKESNERYRYLLDQGVSGLSVAFDLPTQIGYDSDHLMAEGEVGKVGVPISSINDMERLFDDIPLDQVSTSMTINATAATLLALYIVTAERKNISIEKLRGTVQNDILKEYIARGTYIYPPEESMRLITDIFAFCSDHVPKWNTISISGYHIREAGSTAAQELAFTISNGIAYVQAAIDKGLKVDVFGKQLSFFFNAHNDFLTEIAKFRAARRLWAIIMKNRFKATNDKAMICRFHTQTGGSTLTAQQVDNNITRTTIQALSAVLGGTQSLHTNAFDEALALPTDHSAKLALRTQQIIAHESGVTQFTDPMGGSEVIEKLTSDLEDEAMSIIEKIDAMGGPISAIETGWVQNEIAKSAYAYQKSIDSEKTKIVGVNAYVDDGEPEPVLQEIDQASVRKQIEGVKAVKKNRDNHTVKTKLLQLETHAKSEKNLMPAIIDCVRAECTLGEIADVFRKQFGEFRQT
;
A
#
# COMPACT_ATOMS: atom_id res chain seq x y z
N ARG A 1 -8.53 -2.16 10.62
CA ARG A 1 -7.57 -1.05 10.46
C ARG A 1 -8.25 0.16 9.84
N GLN A 2 -7.71 1.32 10.08
CA GLN A 2 -8.07 2.55 9.35
C GLN A 2 -6.79 3.14 8.75
N TYR A 3 -6.84 3.44 7.44
CA TYR A 3 -5.80 4.15 6.72
C TYR A 3 -5.96 5.64 7.00
N SER A 4 -4.95 6.26 7.57
CA SER A 4 -5.02 7.69 7.91
C SER A 4 -3.65 8.35 7.94
N GLY A 5 -3.63 9.63 7.63
CA GLY A 5 -2.51 10.55 7.74
C GLY A 5 -3.04 11.96 7.61
N PHE A 6 -2.63 12.84 8.51
CA PHE A 6 -3.06 14.24 8.56
C PHE A 6 -1.90 15.18 8.25
N THR A 7 -2.18 16.44 8.19
CA THR A 7 -1.27 17.54 7.82
C THR A 7 0.04 17.55 8.62
N SER A 8 0.07 16.98 9.82
CA SER A 8 1.28 16.92 10.64
C SER A 8 1.44 15.57 11.35
N ALA A 9 2.68 15.25 11.74
CA ALA A 9 3.00 14.07 12.53
C ALA A 9 2.27 14.07 13.90
N LYS A 10 2.09 15.25 14.51
CA LYS A 10 1.39 15.39 15.78
C LYS A 10 -0.10 15.06 15.66
N GLU A 11 -0.80 15.65 14.69
CA GLU A 11 -2.23 15.36 14.46
C GLU A 11 -2.46 13.91 14.10
N SER A 12 -1.58 13.34 13.27
CA SER A 12 -1.62 11.92 12.93
C SER A 12 -1.40 11.02 14.16
N ASN A 13 -0.49 11.38 15.07
CA ASN A 13 -0.27 10.68 16.34
C ASN A 13 -1.53 10.72 17.22
N GLU A 14 -2.13 11.89 17.42
CA GLU A 14 -3.37 12.05 18.20
C GLU A 14 -4.48 11.17 17.61
N ARG A 15 -4.59 11.12 16.30
CA ARG A 15 -5.53 10.26 15.61
C ARG A 15 -5.24 8.77 15.82
N TYR A 16 -3.98 8.35 15.75
CA TYR A 16 -3.62 6.95 15.96
C TYR A 16 -3.91 6.50 17.38
N ARG A 17 -3.61 7.31 18.37
CA ARG A 17 -3.95 7.04 19.78
C ARG A 17 -5.46 6.91 19.95
N TYR A 18 -6.23 7.83 19.41
CA TYR A 18 -7.69 7.75 19.40
C TYR A 18 -8.19 6.43 18.77
N LEU A 19 -7.67 6.04 17.60
CA LEU A 19 -8.08 4.81 16.93
C LEU A 19 -7.74 3.56 17.76
N LEU A 20 -6.58 3.53 18.41
CA LEU A 20 -6.21 2.44 19.34
C LEU A 20 -7.18 2.37 20.51
N ASP A 21 -7.57 3.49 21.10
CA ASP A 21 -8.57 3.56 22.17
C ASP A 21 -9.98 3.11 21.70
N GLN A 22 -10.29 3.26 20.41
CA GLN A 22 -11.53 2.75 19.80
C GLN A 22 -11.46 1.28 19.41
N GLY A 23 -10.40 0.54 19.77
CA GLY A 23 -10.25 -0.89 19.54
C GLY A 23 -9.64 -1.29 18.20
N VAL A 24 -8.98 -0.36 17.49
CA VAL A 24 -8.18 -0.70 16.31
C VAL A 24 -6.95 -1.50 16.75
N SER A 25 -6.71 -2.65 16.13
CA SER A 25 -5.61 -3.56 16.49
C SER A 25 -4.29 -3.30 15.73
N GLY A 26 -4.30 -2.37 14.77
CA GLY A 26 -3.12 -2.01 13.99
C GLY A 26 -3.32 -0.72 13.23
N LEU A 27 -2.24 0.03 13.10
CA LEU A 27 -2.20 1.31 12.42
C LEU A 27 -1.92 1.13 10.92
N SER A 28 -2.39 2.08 10.10
CA SER A 28 -2.07 2.15 8.68
C SER A 28 -1.78 3.61 8.32
N VAL A 29 -0.52 3.89 7.96
CA VAL A 29 0.00 5.24 7.77
C VAL A 29 -0.13 5.66 6.31
N ALA A 30 -0.82 6.79 6.07
CA ALA A 30 -0.83 7.51 4.82
C ALA A 30 0.24 8.61 4.85
N PHE A 31 1.13 8.64 3.85
CA PHE A 31 2.16 9.65 3.71
C PHE A 31 1.78 10.65 2.62
N ASP A 32 2.22 11.90 2.77
CA ASP A 32 2.03 12.92 1.76
C ASP A 32 2.85 12.66 0.48
N LEU A 33 2.51 13.35 -0.60
CA LEU A 33 3.15 13.15 -1.89
C LEU A 33 4.68 13.44 -1.86
N PRO A 34 5.18 14.53 -1.23
CA PRO A 34 6.62 14.75 -1.12
C PRO A 34 7.36 13.59 -0.46
N THR A 35 6.83 13.04 0.64
CA THR A 35 7.39 11.84 1.31
C THR A 35 7.43 10.64 0.36
N GLN A 36 6.38 10.42 -0.44
CA GLN A 36 6.29 9.29 -1.37
C GLN A 36 7.30 9.37 -2.51
N ILE A 37 7.58 10.59 -3.00
CA ILE A 37 8.50 10.83 -4.12
C ILE A 37 9.88 11.33 -3.67
N GLY A 38 10.20 11.23 -2.37
CA GLY A 38 11.54 11.46 -1.84
C GLY A 38 11.99 12.91 -1.85
N TYR A 39 11.11 13.85 -1.51
CA TYR A 39 11.44 15.24 -1.26
C TYR A 39 11.13 15.62 0.20
N ASP A 40 12.04 16.39 0.79
CA ASP A 40 11.78 16.99 2.10
C ASP A 40 10.73 18.09 2.00
N SER A 41 10.01 18.34 3.08
CA SER A 41 8.93 19.35 3.11
C SER A 41 9.39 20.78 2.81
N ASP A 42 10.69 21.08 2.93
CA ASP A 42 11.28 22.38 2.60
C ASP A 42 11.82 22.47 1.16
N HIS A 43 11.66 21.41 0.35
CA HIS A 43 12.07 21.38 -1.05
C HIS A 43 11.07 22.12 -1.95
N LEU A 44 11.55 22.77 -3.02
CA LEU A 44 10.70 23.50 -3.96
C LEU A 44 9.60 22.63 -4.58
N MET A 45 9.91 21.38 -4.91
CA MET A 45 8.94 20.42 -5.49
C MET A 45 7.88 19.94 -4.50
N ALA A 46 7.99 20.27 -3.22
CA ALA A 46 7.01 19.93 -2.20
C ALA A 46 5.95 21.04 -1.98
N GLU A 47 6.15 22.22 -2.62
CA GLU A 47 5.25 23.35 -2.46
C GLU A 47 3.81 23.02 -2.86
N GLY A 48 2.87 23.30 -1.95
CA GLY A 48 1.44 23.02 -2.14
C GLY A 48 1.00 21.56 -1.90
N GLU A 49 1.93 20.63 -1.65
CA GLU A 49 1.61 19.21 -1.44
C GLU A 49 1.94 18.69 -0.04
N VAL A 50 2.64 19.48 0.79
CA VAL A 50 3.02 19.08 2.16
C VAL A 50 1.77 18.87 3.02
N GLY A 51 1.62 17.65 3.55
CA GLY A 51 0.52 17.27 4.43
C GLY A 51 -0.86 17.20 3.77
N LYS A 52 -0.96 17.23 2.44
CA LYS A 52 -2.24 17.34 1.72
C LYS A 52 -3.03 16.03 1.69
N VAL A 53 -2.36 14.90 1.48
CA VAL A 53 -3.00 13.58 1.35
C VAL A 53 -2.46 12.56 2.34
N GLY A 54 -1.72 13.02 3.33
CA GLY A 54 -1.09 12.16 4.33
C GLY A 54 -0.07 12.91 5.17
N VAL A 55 0.60 12.21 6.08
CA VAL A 55 1.56 12.80 7.00
C VAL A 55 2.90 13.06 6.32
N PRO A 56 3.47 14.28 6.45
CA PRO A 56 4.80 14.61 5.96
C PRO A 56 5.87 14.05 6.90
N ILE A 57 6.80 13.27 6.34
CA ILE A 57 7.95 12.69 7.07
C ILE A 57 9.23 13.00 6.30
N SER A 58 10.00 13.96 6.77
CA SER A 58 11.29 14.31 6.19
C SER A 58 12.48 13.87 7.04
N SER A 59 12.27 13.62 8.35
CA SER A 59 13.34 13.38 9.30
C SER A 59 12.96 12.34 10.36
N ILE A 60 13.97 11.89 11.12
CA ILE A 60 13.75 11.01 12.28
C ILE A 60 12.85 11.68 13.33
N ASN A 61 12.96 13.00 13.50
CA ASN A 61 12.14 13.73 14.47
C ASN A 61 10.64 13.70 14.12
N ASP A 62 10.30 13.68 12.83
CA ASP A 62 8.92 13.54 12.37
C ASP A 62 8.39 12.13 12.67
N MET A 63 9.22 11.10 12.44
CA MET A 63 8.84 9.72 12.73
C MET A 63 8.68 9.48 14.23
N GLU A 64 9.56 10.05 15.06
CA GLU A 64 9.45 9.97 16.52
C GLU A 64 8.16 10.63 17.02
N ARG A 65 7.81 11.81 16.49
CA ARG A 65 6.55 12.49 16.84
C ARG A 65 5.32 11.70 16.39
N LEU A 66 5.39 11.08 15.19
CA LEU A 66 4.29 10.28 14.67
C LEU A 66 3.96 9.09 15.58
N PHE A 67 4.97 8.49 16.19
CA PHE A 67 4.81 7.32 17.05
C PHE A 67 5.04 7.62 18.55
N ASP A 68 4.93 8.90 18.95
CA ASP A 68 5.04 9.26 20.36
C ASP A 68 3.96 8.57 21.20
N ASP A 69 4.33 8.04 22.37
CA ASP A 69 3.46 7.25 23.27
C ASP A 69 2.77 6.02 22.62
N ILE A 70 3.24 5.55 21.45
CA ILE A 70 2.73 4.32 20.83
C ILE A 70 3.72 3.17 21.06
N PRO A 71 3.28 2.03 21.65
CA PRO A 71 4.14 0.88 21.92
C PRO A 71 4.39 0.05 20.63
N LEU A 72 5.50 0.30 19.94
CA LEU A 72 5.80 -0.28 18.63
C LEU A 72 5.99 -1.82 18.66
N ASP A 73 6.28 -2.41 19.81
CA ASP A 73 6.37 -3.86 19.99
C ASP A 73 5.01 -4.55 20.22
N GLN A 74 3.96 -3.77 20.47
CA GLN A 74 2.61 -4.27 20.71
C GLN A 74 1.66 -3.98 19.55
N VAL A 75 1.85 -2.86 18.85
CA VAL A 75 1.02 -2.40 17.74
C VAL A 75 1.62 -2.85 16.41
N SER A 76 0.79 -3.39 15.51
CA SER A 76 1.21 -3.67 14.14
C SER A 76 1.04 -2.41 13.28
N THR A 77 2.13 -1.96 12.63
CA THR A 77 2.12 -0.76 11.79
C THR A 77 2.24 -1.11 10.32
N SER A 78 1.32 -0.63 9.49
CA SER A 78 1.40 -0.71 8.03
C SER A 78 1.78 0.66 7.47
N MET A 79 2.78 0.71 6.60
CA MET A 79 3.23 1.93 5.92
C MET A 79 2.95 1.82 4.43
N THR A 80 2.05 2.67 3.91
CA THR A 80 1.71 2.73 2.49
C THR A 80 2.73 3.61 1.77
N ILE A 81 3.88 3.01 1.47
CA ILE A 81 5.03 3.68 0.88
C ILE A 81 5.79 2.73 -0.04
N ASN A 82 6.30 3.22 -1.17
CA ASN A 82 6.90 2.42 -2.23
C ASN A 82 8.31 2.89 -2.59
N ALA A 83 8.48 3.91 -3.40
CA ALA A 83 9.80 4.36 -3.85
C ALA A 83 10.77 4.71 -2.70
N THR A 84 10.27 5.28 -1.60
CA THR A 84 11.03 5.64 -0.40
C THR A 84 10.89 4.63 0.74
N ALA A 85 10.36 3.44 0.47
CA ALA A 85 10.06 2.40 1.47
C ALA A 85 11.26 2.04 2.35
N ALA A 86 12.46 1.91 1.76
CA ALA A 86 13.69 1.61 2.49
C ALA A 86 14.03 2.68 3.54
N THR A 87 13.88 3.95 3.16
CA THR A 87 14.16 5.09 4.06
C THR A 87 13.12 5.16 5.18
N LEU A 88 11.81 4.99 4.87
CA LEU A 88 10.75 5.02 5.89
C LEU A 88 10.88 3.83 6.87
N LEU A 89 11.25 2.65 6.37
CA LEU A 89 11.52 1.49 7.24
C LEU A 89 12.74 1.76 8.15
N ALA A 90 13.80 2.37 7.62
CA ALA A 90 14.96 2.74 8.42
C ALA A 90 14.61 3.78 9.50
N LEU A 91 13.80 4.79 9.16
CA LEU A 91 13.28 5.77 10.14
C LEU A 91 12.46 5.08 11.25
N TYR A 92 11.61 4.12 10.89
CA TYR A 92 10.82 3.35 11.86
C TYR A 92 11.70 2.47 12.78
N ILE A 93 12.71 1.82 12.21
CA ILE A 93 13.68 1.00 12.95
C ILE A 93 14.46 1.87 13.95
N VAL A 94 15.01 3.01 13.51
CA VAL A 94 15.79 3.92 14.39
C VAL A 94 14.89 4.53 15.46
N THR A 95 13.61 4.83 15.16
CA THR A 95 12.64 5.26 16.17
C THR A 95 12.44 4.18 17.25
N ALA A 96 12.34 2.92 16.87
CA ALA A 96 12.24 1.80 17.83
C ALA A 96 13.51 1.65 18.66
N GLU A 97 14.71 1.74 18.04
CA GLU A 97 15.99 1.72 18.74
C GLU A 97 16.09 2.85 19.79
N ARG A 98 15.72 4.08 19.45
CA ARG A 98 15.72 5.23 20.38
C ARG A 98 14.75 5.06 21.54
N LYS A 99 13.67 4.29 21.33
CA LYS A 99 12.72 3.88 22.39
C LYS A 99 13.16 2.63 23.15
N ASN A 100 14.37 2.10 22.94
CA ASN A 100 14.89 0.87 23.51
C ASN A 100 14.01 -0.37 23.22
N ILE A 101 13.37 -0.42 22.07
CA ILE A 101 12.56 -1.55 21.59
C ILE A 101 13.42 -2.38 20.63
N SER A 102 13.56 -3.69 20.90
CA SER A 102 14.25 -4.61 19.99
C SER A 102 13.53 -4.69 18.64
N ILE A 103 14.26 -4.53 17.54
CA ILE A 103 13.73 -4.57 16.18
C ILE A 103 13.12 -5.93 15.81
N GLU A 104 13.56 -7.02 16.43
CA GLU A 104 12.98 -8.36 16.26
C GLU A 104 11.54 -8.47 16.76
N LYS A 105 11.10 -7.54 17.63
CA LYS A 105 9.72 -7.48 18.13
C LYS A 105 8.79 -6.72 17.19
N LEU A 106 9.33 -5.89 16.31
CA LEU A 106 8.53 -5.06 15.41
C LEU A 106 7.64 -5.92 14.51
N ARG A 107 6.38 -5.54 14.41
CA ARG A 107 5.35 -6.18 13.59
C ARG A 107 4.73 -5.15 12.68
N GLY A 108 4.63 -5.45 11.41
CA GLY A 108 4.05 -4.52 10.47
C GLY A 108 4.25 -4.94 9.03
N THR A 109 4.05 -3.97 8.16
CA THR A 109 4.18 -4.12 6.72
C THR A 109 4.68 -2.81 6.13
N VAL A 110 5.66 -2.87 5.26
CA VAL A 110 5.92 -1.79 4.30
C VAL A 110 5.35 -2.21 2.95
N GLN A 111 4.61 -1.32 2.27
CA GLN A 111 3.96 -1.69 1.00
C GLN A 111 4.99 -2.11 -0.04
N ASN A 112 6.02 -1.29 -0.31
CA ASN A 112 7.23 -1.66 -1.06
C ASN A 112 6.95 -2.31 -2.43
N ASP A 113 5.80 -2.00 -3.03
CA ASP A 113 5.39 -2.52 -4.34
C ASP A 113 5.57 -1.45 -5.40
N ILE A 114 6.73 -1.45 -6.05
CA ILE A 114 7.06 -0.42 -7.04
C ILE A 114 6.43 -0.70 -8.41
N LEU A 115 6.23 -1.96 -8.79
CA LEU A 115 5.71 -2.29 -10.12
C LEU A 115 4.30 -1.72 -10.33
N LYS A 116 3.45 -1.74 -9.30
CA LYS A 116 2.13 -1.12 -9.40
C LYS A 116 2.18 0.41 -9.52
N GLU A 117 3.27 1.06 -9.09
CA GLU A 117 3.44 2.50 -9.27
C GLU A 117 3.63 2.85 -10.76
N TYR A 118 4.40 2.05 -11.48
CA TYR A 118 4.54 2.22 -12.94
C TYR A 118 3.26 1.86 -13.70
N ILE A 119 2.42 0.99 -13.14
CA ILE A 119 1.17 0.54 -13.77
C ILE A 119 0.04 1.57 -13.59
N ALA A 120 -0.19 2.06 -12.35
CA ALA A 120 -1.47 2.69 -12.03
C ALA A 120 -1.39 3.94 -11.15
N ARG A 121 -0.32 4.15 -10.35
CA ARG A 121 -0.32 5.21 -9.34
C ARG A 121 0.63 6.37 -9.61
N GLY A 122 1.79 6.12 -10.22
CA GLY A 122 2.72 7.16 -10.68
C GLY A 122 3.67 7.74 -9.64
N THR A 123 3.75 7.19 -8.41
CA THR A 123 4.68 7.67 -7.37
C THR A 123 5.98 6.88 -7.34
N TYR A 124 6.61 6.71 -8.49
CA TYR A 124 7.94 6.13 -8.66
C TYR A 124 9.02 7.24 -8.72
N ILE A 125 10.28 6.86 -8.49
CA ILE A 125 11.45 7.77 -8.59
C ILE A 125 12.47 7.18 -9.55
N TYR A 126 12.97 5.98 -9.25
CA TYR A 126 14.10 5.35 -9.93
C TYR A 126 13.63 4.40 -11.04
N PRO A 127 14.51 4.01 -11.99
CA PRO A 127 14.20 2.96 -12.96
C PRO A 127 13.81 1.64 -12.31
N PRO A 128 13.08 0.75 -13.03
CA PRO A 128 12.57 -0.49 -12.46
C PRO A 128 13.66 -1.41 -11.87
N GLU A 129 14.81 -1.55 -12.52
CA GLU A 129 15.89 -2.43 -12.06
C GLU A 129 16.47 -1.99 -10.72
N GLU A 130 16.79 -0.70 -10.56
CA GLU A 130 17.31 -0.12 -9.32
C GLU A 130 16.26 -0.14 -8.20
N SER A 131 15.02 0.07 -8.56
CA SER A 131 13.89 -0.07 -7.62
C SER A 131 13.75 -1.51 -7.12
N MET A 132 13.88 -2.51 -7.99
CA MET A 132 13.87 -3.93 -7.61
C MET A 132 15.03 -4.29 -6.70
N ARG A 133 16.21 -3.66 -6.87
CA ARG A 133 17.33 -3.81 -5.96
C ARG A 133 16.97 -3.35 -4.54
N LEU A 134 16.41 -2.15 -4.37
CA LEU A 134 15.99 -1.65 -3.06
C LEU A 134 14.98 -2.60 -2.37
N ILE A 135 14.06 -3.17 -3.14
CA ILE A 135 13.06 -4.12 -2.64
C ILE A 135 13.72 -5.41 -2.14
N THR A 136 14.61 -6.00 -2.92
CA THR A 136 15.30 -7.23 -2.54
C THR A 136 16.27 -7.02 -1.38
N ASP A 137 16.86 -5.84 -1.24
CA ASP A 137 17.67 -5.46 -0.08
C ASP A 137 16.84 -5.39 1.20
N ILE A 138 15.59 -4.88 1.14
CA ILE A 138 14.64 -4.93 2.26
C ILE A 138 14.30 -6.38 2.61
N PHE A 139 14.06 -7.25 1.61
CA PHE A 139 13.76 -8.67 1.84
C PHE A 139 14.88 -9.36 2.61
N ALA A 140 16.13 -9.21 2.12
CA ALA A 140 17.30 -9.81 2.76
C ALA A 140 17.48 -9.28 4.19
N PHE A 141 17.46 -7.97 4.38
CA PHE A 141 17.63 -7.35 5.69
C PHE A 141 16.55 -7.80 6.70
N CYS A 142 15.28 -7.77 6.31
CA CYS A 142 14.20 -8.15 7.21
C CYS A 142 14.20 -9.65 7.54
N SER A 143 14.59 -10.50 6.60
CA SER A 143 14.71 -11.94 6.86
C SER A 143 15.66 -12.25 8.02
N ASP A 144 16.74 -11.48 8.14
CA ASP A 144 17.76 -11.68 9.15
C ASP A 144 17.51 -10.89 10.44
N HIS A 145 16.95 -9.69 10.35
CA HIS A 145 16.91 -8.74 11.47
C HIS A 145 15.51 -8.40 11.98
N VAL A 146 14.48 -8.50 11.14
CA VAL A 146 13.09 -8.11 11.50
C VAL A 146 12.09 -9.22 11.09
N PRO A 147 12.19 -10.41 11.71
CA PRO A 147 11.53 -11.63 11.22
C PRO A 147 10.00 -11.60 11.23
N LYS A 148 9.40 -10.65 11.94
CA LYS A 148 7.93 -10.49 12.03
C LYS A 148 7.39 -9.39 11.11
N TRP A 149 8.24 -8.81 10.26
CA TRP A 149 7.87 -7.75 9.34
C TRP A 149 7.48 -8.32 7.97
N ASN A 150 6.34 -7.90 7.43
CA ASN A 150 6.00 -8.18 6.05
C ASN A 150 6.77 -7.19 5.16
N THR A 151 7.62 -7.72 4.31
CA THR A 151 8.58 -6.94 3.52
C THR A 151 7.96 -6.29 2.30
N ILE A 152 6.77 -6.75 1.90
CA ILE A 152 6.02 -6.22 0.77
C ILE A 152 4.52 -6.46 0.98
N SER A 153 3.70 -5.59 0.39
CA SER A 153 2.26 -5.79 0.19
C SER A 153 1.95 -5.56 -1.29
N ILE A 154 1.97 -6.65 -2.06
CA ILE A 154 1.80 -6.64 -3.51
C ILE A 154 0.37 -6.24 -3.83
N SER A 155 0.19 -5.12 -4.55
CA SER A 155 -1.06 -4.37 -4.56
C SER A 155 -1.82 -4.46 -5.88
N GLY A 156 -2.92 -5.20 -5.86
CA GLY A 156 -3.96 -5.16 -6.89
C GLY A 156 -4.94 -3.98 -6.70
N TYR A 157 -5.07 -3.47 -5.47
CA TYR A 157 -6.02 -2.41 -5.14
C TYR A 157 -5.96 -1.23 -6.12
N HIS A 158 -4.79 -0.64 -6.32
CA HIS A 158 -4.62 0.53 -7.19
C HIS A 158 -4.88 0.21 -8.67
N ILE A 159 -4.55 -1.02 -9.09
CA ILE A 159 -4.82 -1.52 -10.44
C ILE A 159 -6.34 -1.61 -10.67
N ARG A 160 -7.08 -2.08 -9.66
CA ARG A 160 -8.54 -2.16 -9.70
C ARG A 160 -9.18 -0.77 -9.69
N GLU A 161 -8.68 0.14 -8.86
CA GLU A 161 -9.10 1.56 -8.82
C GLU A 161 -8.91 2.27 -10.16
N ALA A 162 -7.86 1.90 -10.92
CA ALA A 162 -7.62 2.42 -12.26
C ALA A 162 -8.57 1.85 -13.33
N GLY A 163 -9.48 0.92 -12.97
CA GLY A 163 -10.53 0.40 -13.85
C GLY A 163 -10.28 -0.97 -14.46
N SER A 164 -9.34 -1.77 -13.92
CA SER A 164 -9.15 -3.16 -14.33
C SER A 164 -10.36 -4.05 -13.96
N THR A 165 -10.51 -5.19 -14.64
CA THR A 165 -11.45 -6.24 -14.22
C THR A 165 -10.92 -6.99 -12.99
N ALA A 166 -11.76 -7.82 -12.34
CA ALA A 166 -11.35 -8.68 -11.24
C ALA A 166 -10.24 -9.66 -11.64
N ALA A 167 -10.34 -10.24 -12.84
CA ALA A 167 -9.32 -11.15 -13.38
C ALA A 167 -8.01 -10.41 -13.71
N GLN A 168 -8.07 -9.21 -14.26
CA GLN A 168 -6.90 -8.37 -14.52
C GLN A 168 -6.22 -7.94 -13.22
N GLU A 169 -6.98 -7.51 -12.19
CA GLU A 169 -6.44 -7.22 -10.87
C GLU A 169 -5.65 -8.41 -10.33
N LEU A 170 -6.25 -9.59 -10.36
CA LEU A 170 -5.62 -10.82 -9.90
C LEU A 170 -4.35 -11.13 -10.70
N ALA A 171 -4.44 -11.13 -12.04
CA ALA A 171 -3.35 -11.51 -12.92
C ALA A 171 -2.15 -10.56 -12.81
N PHE A 172 -2.36 -9.25 -12.85
CA PHE A 172 -1.28 -8.27 -12.76
C PHE A 172 -0.61 -8.28 -11.39
N THR A 173 -1.41 -8.43 -10.33
CA THR A 173 -0.89 -8.54 -8.96
C THR A 173 -0.02 -9.79 -8.79
N ILE A 174 -0.49 -10.94 -9.25
CA ILE A 174 0.26 -12.20 -9.15
C ILE A 174 1.50 -12.15 -10.05
N SER A 175 1.44 -11.58 -11.26
CA SER A 175 2.61 -11.39 -12.12
C SER A 175 3.68 -10.52 -11.46
N ASN A 176 3.28 -9.42 -10.82
CA ASN A 176 4.20 -8.60 -10.02
C ASN A 176 4.82 -9.42 -8.88
N GLY A 177 4.01 -10.23 -8.20
CA GLY A 177 4.48 -11.17 -7.17
C GLY A 177 5.52 -12.16 -7.69
N ILE A 178 5.30 -12.71 -8.87
CA ILE A 178 6.26 -13.61 -9.56
C ILE A 178 7.60 -12.89 -9.78
N ALA A 179 7.58 -11.63 -10.27
CA ALA A 179 8.81 -10.87 -10.47
C ALA A 179 9.57 -10.61 -9.17
N TYR A 180 8.87 -10.26 -8.10
CA TYR A 180 9.51 -10.03 -6.79
C TYR A 180 10.13 -11.30 -6.21
N VAL A 181 9.43 -12.43 -6.32
CA VAL A 181 9.96 -13.73 -5.87
C VAL A 181 11.18 -14.14 -6.69
N GLN A 182 11.12 -13.99 -8.02
CA GLN A 182 12.24 -14.30 -8.89
C GLN A 182 13.46 -13.44 -8.56
N ALA A 183 13.30 -12.12 -8.45
CA ALA A 183 14.37 -11.21 -8.10
C ALA A 183 15.03 -11.53 -6.74
N ALA A 184 14.23 -11.95 -5.75
CA ALA A 184 14.76 -12.39 -4.47
C ALA A 184 15.57 -13.68 -4.57
N ILE A 185 15.10 -14.65 -5.36
CA ILE A 185 15.81 -15.91 -5.61
C ILE A 185 17.13 -15.63 -6.36
N ASP A 186 17.12 -14.77 -7.36
CA ASP A 186 18.31 -14.38 -8.13
C ASP A 186 19.38 -13.69 -7.27
N LYS A 187 18.96 -13.03 -6.17
CA LYS A 187 19.84 -12.51 -5.11
C LYS A 187 20.28 -13.59 -4.09
N GLY A 188 19.95 -14.84 -4.31
CA GLY A 188 20.34 -15.96 -3.45
C GLY A 188 19.48 -16.18 -2.20
N LEU A 189 18.34 -15.51 -2.09
CA LEU A 189 17.44 -15.70 -0.95
C LEU A 189 16.64 -17.02 -1.12
N LYS A 190 16.37 -17.69 0.00
CA LYS A 190 15.61 -18.93 0.02
C LYS A 190 14.12 -18.62 0.09
N VAL A 191 13.35 -19.12 -0.89
CA VAL A 191 11.89 -18.89 -1.00
C VAL A 191 11.14 -19.31 0.27
N ASP A 192 11.51 -20.40 0.91
CA ASP A 192 10.90 -20.89 2.15
C ASP A 192 11.20 -19.99 3.38
N VAL A 193 12.13 -19.04 3.26
CA VAL A 193 12.46 -18.06 4.30
C VAL A 193 11.71 -16.76 4.06
N PHE A 194 12.00 -16.06 2.97
CA PHE A 194 11.39 -14.74 2.69
C PHE A 194 9.92 -14.84 2.27
N GLY A 195 9.49 -15.94 1.65
CA GLY A 195 8.10 -16.14 1.22
C GLY A 195 7.07 -16.01 2.35
N LYS A 196 7.47 -16.30 3.59
CA LYS A 196 6.62 -16.10 4.79
C LYS A 196 6.32 -14.62 5.09
N GLN A 197 7.12 -13.71 4.57
CA GLN A 197 7.03 -12.26 4.80
C GLN A 197 6.34 -11.53 3.65
N LEU A 198 5.92 -12.26 2.61
CA LEU A 198 5.13 -11.70 1.52
C LEU A 198 3.69 -11.52 1.95
N SER A 199 3.09 -10.42 1.51
CA SER A 199 1.66 -10.16 1.66
C SER A 199 1.10 -9.47 0.42
N PHE A 200 -0.23 -9.40 0.34
CA PHE A 200 -0.93 -8.82 -0.79
C PHE A 200 -1.93 -7.76 -0.34
N PHE A 201 -2.39 -6.99 -1.28
CA PHE A 201 -3.40 -5.98 -1.06
C PHE A 201 -4.38 -5.95 -2.23
N PHE A 202 -5.63 -6.32 -1.98
CA PHE A 202 -6.69 -6.38 -2.99
C PHE A 202 -7.80 -5.37 -2.71
N ASN A 203 -8.52 -5.03 -3.77
CA ASN A 203 -9.75 -4.25 -3.73
C ASN A 203 -10.94 -5.16 -3.39
N ALA A 204 -11.96 -4.62 -2.75
CA ALA A 204 -13.30 -5.20 -2.72
C ALA A 204 -14.27 -4.27 -3.45
N HIS A 205 -14.66 -4.66 -4.65
CA HIS A 205 -15.51 -3.87 -5.54
C HIS A 205 -17.00 -4.24 -5.39
N ASN A 206 -17.89 -3.69 -6.22
CA ASN A 206 -19.34 -3.84 -6.10
C ASN A 206 -19.90 -5.23 -6.45
N ASP A 207 -19.19 -6.03 -7.26
CA ASP A 207 -19.69 -7.35 -7.67
C ASP A 207 -19.45 -8.39 -6.57
N PHE A 208 -20.41 -8.53 -5.67
CA PHE A 208 -20.31 -9.26 -4.42
C PHE A 208 -19.82 -10.70 -4.56
N LEU A 209 -20.41 -11.49 -5.44
CA LEU A 209 -20.05 -12.91 -5.61
C LEU A 209 -18.70 -13.07 -6.33
N THR A 210 -18.45 -12.22 -7.35
CA THR A 210 -17.19 -12.19 -8.07
C THR A 210 -16.02 -11.82 -7.14
N GLU A 211 -16.22 -10.86 -6.23
CA GLU A 211 -15.16 -10.46 -5.28
C GLU A 211 -14.85 -11.59 -4.29
N ILE A 212 -15.84 -12.31 -3.76
CA ILE A 212 -15.62 -13.50 -2.92
C ILE A 212 -14.81 -14.55 -3.70
N ALA A 213 -15.21 -14.85 -4.93
CA ALA A 213 -14.53 -15.82 -5.79
C ALA A 213 -13.09 -15.38 -6.13
N LYS A 214 -12.86 -14.09 -6.38
CA LYS A 214 -11.53 -13.52 -6.65
C LYS A 214 -10.55 -13.76 -5.49
N PHE A 215 -10.96 -13.54 -4.25
CA PHE A 215 -10.11 -13.79 -3.10
C PHE A 215 -9.80 -15.29 -2.91
N ARG A 216 -10.72 -16.16 -3.25
CA ARG A 216 -10.51 -17.60 -3.26
C ARG A 216 -9.53 -18.01 -4.37
N ALA A 217 -9.72 -17.51 -5.59
CA ALA A 217 -8.84 -17.72 -6.73
C ALA A 217 -7.41 -17.21 -6.44
N ALA A 218 -7.28 -16.04 -5.82
CA ALA A 218 -5.98 -15.48 -5.43
C ALA A 218 -5.17 -16.43 -4.55
N ARG A 219 -5.80 -17.01 -3.51
CA ARG A 219 -5.13 -17.94 -2.60
C ARG A 219 -4.71 -19.23 -3.31
N ARG A 220 -5.60 -19.79 -4.13
CA ARG A 220 -5.34 -21.05 -4.85
C ARG A 220 -4.24 -20.87 -5.89
N LEU A 221 -4.36 -19.83 -6.71
CA LEU A 221 -3.40 -19.53 -7.78
C LEU A 221 -2.00 -19.23 -7.21
N TRP A 222 -1.90 -18.41 -6.17
CA TRP A 222 -0.62 -18.13 -5.53
C TRP A 222 0.05 -19.37 -4.96
N ALA A 223 -0.70 -20.22 -4.26
CA ALA A 223 -0.16 -21.46 -3.71
C ALA A 223 0.36 -22.39 -4.82
N ILE A 224 -0.37 -22.52 -5.93
CA ILE A 224 0.02 -23.32 -7.10
C ILE A 224 1.34 -22.77 -7.69
N ILE A 225 1.45 -21.46 -7.88
CA ILE A 225 2.64 -20.80 -8.44
C ILE A 225 3.85 -21.01 -7.52
N MET A 226 3.71 -20.72 -6.22
CA MET A 226 4.80 -20.90 -5.26
C MET A 226 5.30 -22.34 -5.21
N LYS A 227 4.40 -23.31 -5.22
CA LYS A 227 4.74 -24.74 -5.23
C LYS A 227 5.36 -25.19 -6.55
N ASN A 228 4.73 -24.87 -7.67
CA ASN A 228 5.08 -25.46 -8.96
C ASN A 228 6.19 -24.70 -9.68
N ARG A 229 6.18 -23.34 -9.64
CA ARG A 229 7.18 -22.50 -10.31
C ARG A 229 8.42 -22.31 -9.44
N PHE A 230 8.24 -21.96 -8.17
CA PHE A 230 9.35 -21.61 -7.26
C PHE A 230 9.78 -22.75 -6.33
N LYS A 231 9.14 -23.93 -6.40
CA LYS A 231 9.47 -25.12 -5.62
C LYS A 231 9.47 -24.89 -4.11
N ALA A 232 8.63 -23.99 -3.62
CA ALA A 232 8.44 -23.79 -2.19
C ALA A 232 7.97 -25.10 -1.53
N THR A 233 8.54 -25.42 -0.38
CA THR A 233 8.22 -26.62 0.41
C THR A 233 7.54 -26.30 1.73
N ASN A 234 7.64 -25.04 2.18
CA ASN A 234 7.03 -24.57 3.41
C ASN A 234 5.64 -24.00 3.14
N ASP A 235 4.60 -24.57 3.74
CA ASP A 235 3.22 -24.12 3.57
C ASP A 235 3.04 -22.64 3.87
N LYS A 236 3.75 -22.11 4.87
CA LYS A 236 3.66 -20.68 5.22
C LYS A 236 4.20 -19.74 4.14
N ALA A 237 5.12 -20.22 3.30
CA ALA A 237 5.62 -19.45 2.15
C ALA A 237 4.65 -19.46 0.97
N MET A 238 3.71 -20.40 0.93
CA MET A 238 2.70 -20.55 -0.12
C MET A 238 1.38 -19.84 0.18
N ILE A 239 1.22 -19.33 1.42
CA ILE A 239 -0.03 -18.65 1.83
C ILE A 239 -0.10 -17.25 1.19
N CYS A 240 -1.18 -16.99 0.45
CA CYS A 240 -1.55 -15.64 0.02
C CYS A 240 -2.24 -14.92 1.19
N ARG A 241 -1.46 -14.21 2.00
CA ARG A 241 -2.01 -13.34 3.07
C ARG A 241 -2.27 -11.97 2.49
N PHE A 242 -3.46 -11.44 2.70
CA PHE A 242 -3.80 -10.16 2.10
C PHE A 242 -4.61 -9.25 3.00
N HIS A 243 -4.40 -7.97 2.79
CA HIS A 243 -5.25 -6.87 3.22
C HIS A 243 -6.27 -6.60 2.14
N THR A 244 -7.47 -6.16 2.52
CA THR A 244 -8.48 -5.67 1.58
C THR A 244 -8.90 -4.26 1.96
N GLN A 245 -9.09 -3.42 0.95
CA GLN A 245 -9.77 -2.14 1.08
C GLN A 245 -11.00 -2.15 0.17
N THR A 246 -12.10 -1.59 0.63
CA THR A 246 -13.30 -1.37 -0.19
C THR A 246 -13.00 -0.40 -1.33
N GLY A 247 -13.67 -0.56 -2.46
CA GLY A 247 -13.37 0.19 -3.69
C GLY A 247 -13.73 1.67 -3.59
N GLY A 248 -12.73 2.56 -3.53
CA GLY A 248 -12.93 4.01 -3.51
C GLY A 248 -13.57 4.52 -4.81
N SER A 249 -13.14 4.00 -5.95
CA SER A 249 -13.68 4.35 -7.28
C SER A 249 -15.17 4.01 -7.48
N THR A 250 -15.75 3.22 -6.58
CA THR A 250 -17.19 2.87 -6.61
C THR A 250 -18.08 3.85 -5.85
N LEU A 251 -17.48 4.71 -5.03
CA LEU A 251 -18.18 5.68 -4.22
C LEU A 251 -18.51 6.92 -5.06
N THR A 252 -19.68 7.49 -4.80
CA THR A 252 -20.22 8.60 -5.60
C THR A 252 -20.34 9.85 -4.76
N ALA A 253 -20.16 11.01 -5.39
CA ALA A 253 -20.44 12.31 -4.76
C ALA A 253 -21.96 12.50 -4.59
N GLN A 254 -22.76 11.95 -5.51
CA GLN A 254 -24.21 12.00 -5.48
C GLN A 254 -24.76 11.04 -4.43
N GLN A 255 -25.79 11.47 -3.71
CA GLN A 255 -26.45 10.70 -2.65
C GLN A 255 -25.42 10.01 -1.73
N VAL A 256 -24.53 10.81 -1.21
CA VAL A 256 -23.29 10.39 -0.51
C VAL A 256 -23.52 9.36 0.62
N ASP A 257 -24.66 9.40 1.30
CA ASP A 257 -25.02 8.47 2.36
C ASP A 257 -25.19 7.02 1.85
N ASN A 258 -25.54 6.82 0.58
CA ASN A 258 -25.61 5.50 -0.04
C ASN A 258 -24.24 4.79 -0.08
N ASN A 259 -23.14 5.53 0.04
CA ASN A 259 -21.79 4.97 0.10
C ASN A 259 -21.58 4.11 1.34
N ILE A 260 -22.29 4.35 2.44
CA ILE A 260 -22.30 3.49 3.64
C ILE A 260 -22.73 2.07 3.28
N THR A 261 -23.82 1.96 2.50
CA THR A 261 -24.36 0.67 2.04
C THR A 261 -23.38 -0.01 1.06
N ARG A 262 -22.81 0.74 0.10
CA ARG A 262 -21.81 0.22 -0.85
C ARG A 262 -20.62 -0.36 -0.11
N THR A 263 -20.03 0.42 0.79
CA THR A 263 -18.88 0.01 1.62
C THR A 263 -19.21 -1.21 2.49
N THR A 264 -20.43 -1.29 3.04
CA THR A 264 -20.84 -2.43 3.86
C THR A 264 -20.91 -3.73 3.05
N ILE A 265 -21.49 -3.71 1.85
CA ILE A 265 -21.58 -4.87 0.95
C ILE A 265 -20.18 -5.32 0.52
N GLN A 266 -19.31 -4.39 0.15
CA GLN A 266 -17.92 -4.66 -0.24
C GLN A 266 -17.11 -5.24 0.93
N ALA A 267 -17.24 -4.67 2.12
CA ALA A 267 -16.58 -5.19 3.32
C ALA A 267 -17.04 -6.61 3.66
N LEU A 268 -18.33 -6.89 3.50
CA LEU A 268 -18.88 -8.23 3.72
C LEU A 268 -18.33 -9.24 2.70
N SER A 269 -18.19 -8.86 1.42
CA SER A 269 -17.55 -9.73 0.41
C SER A 269 -16.10 -10.05 0.76
N ALA A 270 -15.35 -9.06 1.26
CA ALA A 270 -13.98 -9.26 1.69
C ALA A 270 -13.87 -10.24 2.88
N VAL A 271 -14.77 -10.12 3.86
CA VAL A 271 -14.82 -11.03 5.01
C VAL A 271 -15.18 -12.45 4.60
N LEU A 272 -16.23 -12.63 3.78
CA LEU A 272 -16.63 -13.92 3.25
C LEU A 272 -15.57 -14.51 2.31
N GLY A 273 -14.80 -13.67 1.63
CA GLY A 273 -13.66 -14.04 0.81
C GLY A 273 -12.40 -14.37 1.61
N GLY A 274 -12.39 -14.21 2.94
CA GLY A 274 -11.31 -14.64 3.83
C GLY A 274 -10.15 -13.67 3.96
N THR A 275 -10.38 -12.35 3.89
CA THR A 275 -9.36 -11.33 4.15
C THR A 275 -8.80 -11.41 5.57
N GLN A 276 -7.50 -11.14 5.76
CA GLN A 276 -6.86 -11.14 7.08
C GLN A 276 -6.86 -9.76 7.74
N SER A 277 -6.98 -8.70 6.95
CA SER A 277 -7.18 -7.35 7.48
C SER A 277 -8.02 -6.52 6.51
N LEU A 278 -8.77 -5.57 7.03
CA LEU A 278 -9.76 -4.81 6.27
C LEU A 278 -9.65 -3.32 6.58
N HIS A 279 -9.73 -2.50 5.53
CA HIS A 279 -10.05 -1.09 5.59
C HIS A 279 -11.39 -0.85 4.88
N THR A 280 -12.24 -0.04 5.50
CA THR A 280 -13.50 0.44 4.93
C THR A 280 -13.38 1.92 4.63
N ASN A 281 -13.65 2.32 3.40
CA ASN A 281 -13.66 3.72 3.01
C ASN A 281 -14.78 4.47 3.73
N ALA A 282 -14.53 5.71 4.06
CA ALA A 282 -15.55 6.59 4.60
C ALA A 282 -16.55 7.00 3.50
N PHE A 283 -17.78 7.29 3.87
CA PHE A 283 -18.82 7.60 2.88
C PHE A 283 -18.54 8.89 2.10
N ASP A 284 -17.75 9.80 2.65
CA ASP A 284 -17.32 11.07 2.06
C ASP A 284 -16.02 10.97 1.22
N GLU A 285 -15.47 9.77 1.04
CA GLU A 285 -14.22 9.51 0.29
C GLU A 285 -14.21 10.10 -1.13
N ALA A 286 -15.37 10.10 -1.81
CA ALA A 286 -15.51 10.68 -3.14
C ALA A 286 -15.45 12.22 -3.17
N LEU A 287 -15.49 12.87 -2.01
CA LEU A 287 -15.57 14.33 -1.87
C LEU A 287 -14.30 14.95 -1.34
N ALA A 288 -13.74 14.36 -0.27
CA ALA A 288 -12.56 14.89 0.44
C ALA A 288 -11.95 13.86 1.39
N LEU A 289 -10.96 14.31 2.18
CA LEU A 289 -10.45 13.53 3.31
C LEU A 289 -11.56 13.27 4.33
N PRO A 290 -11.61 12.06 4.94
CA PRO A 290 -12.66 11.69 5.87
C PRO A 290 -12.73 12.61 7.10
N THR A 291 -13.95 13.01 7.47
CA THR A 291 -14.21 13.64 8.75
C THR A 291 -14.10 12.63 9.90
N ASP A 292 -14.04 13.11 11.15
CA ASP A 292 -14.03 12.22 12.31
C ASP A 292 -15.31 11.37 12.40
N HIS A 293 -16.43 11.95 12.01
CA HIS A 293 -17.73 11.25 11.98
C HIS A 293 -17.72 10.12 10.95
N SER A 294 -17.35 10.41 9.70
CA SER A 294 -17.36 9.43 8.62
C SER A 294 -16.34 8.30 8.84
N ALA A 295 -15.14 8.64 9.32
CA ALA A 295 -14.12 7.66 9.65
C ALA A 295 -14.54 6.75 10.82
N LYS A 296 -15.24 7.29 11.83
CA LYS A 296 -15.81 6.50 12.92
C LYS A 296 -16.89 5.54 12.41
N LEU A 297 -17.76 6.01 11.53
CA LEU A 297 -18.83 5.20 10.94
C LEU A 297 -18.25 4.05 10.09
N ALA A 298 -17.24 4.35 9.28
CA ALA A 298 -16.51 3.35 8.51
C ALA A 298 -15.87 2.26 9.41
N LEU A 299 -15.29 2.63 10.55
CA LEU A 299 -14.80 1.66 11.54
C LEU A 299 -15.94 0.84 12.15
N ARG A 300 -17.09 1.46 12.48
CA ARG A 300 -18.26 0.74 13.04
C ARG A 300 -18.81 -0.27 12.04
N THR A 301 -18.77 -0.02 10.74
CA THR A 301 -19.13 -1.00 9.71
C THR A 301 -18.35 -2.32 9.87
N GLN A 302 -17.02 -2.26 10.06
CA GLN A 302 -16.21 -3.45 10.34
C GLN A 302 -16.63 -4.16 11.62
N GLN A 303 -16.89 -3.40 12.69
CA GLN A 303 -17.25 -3.94 13.99
C GLN A 303 -18.64 -4.58 13.99
N ILE A 304 -19.62 -4.01 13.29
CA ILE A 304 -20.95 -4.61 13.08
C ILE A 304 -20.81 -5.95 12.35
N ILE A 305 -20.05 -6.00 11.24
CA ILE A 305 -19.79 -7.25 10.53
C ILE A 305 -19.14 -8.30 11.46
N ALA A 306 -18.17 -7.88 12.27
CA ALA A 306 -17.44 -8.79 13.15
C ALA A 306 -18.29 -9.33 14.31
N HIS A 307 -19.17 -8.52 14.90
CA HIS A 307 -19.83 -8.84 16.15
C HIS A 307 -21.31 -9.18 16.01
N GLU A 308 -22.00 -8.66 15.00
CA GLU A 308 -23.46 -8.79 14.88
C GLU A 308 -23.89 -9.71 13.74
N SER A 309 -23.07 -9.89 12.68
CA SER A 309 -23.48 -10.64 11.49
C SER A 309 -23.37 -12.17 11.63
N GLY A 310 -22.59 -12.67 12.59
CA GLY A 310 -22.32 -14.11 12.75
C GLY A 310 -21.36 -14.72 11.74
N VAL A 311 -20.94 -14.02 10.67
CA VAL A 311 -20.10 -14.57 9.59
C VAL A 311 -18.71 -15.00 10.06
N THR A 312 -18.20 -14.44 11.15
CA THR A 312 -16.90 -14.78 11.73
C THR A 312 -16.85 -16.12 12.45
N GLN A 313 -18.01 -16.76 12.62
CA GLN A 313 -18.12 -18.07 13.29
C GLN A 313 -17.72 -19.23 12.37
N PHE A 314 -17.66 -19.00 11.06
CA PHE A 314 -17.44 -20.04 10.07
C PHE A 314 -16.21 -19.70 9.20
N THR A 315 -15.44 -20.73 8.89
CA THR A 315 -14.33 -20.62 7.93
C THR A 315 -14.84 -20.98 6.54
N ASP A 316 -14.59 -20.10 5.56
CA ASP A 316 -14.98 -20.27 4.15
C ASP A 316 -16.47 -20.66 3.97
N PRO A 317 -17.42 -19.86 4.51
CA PRO A 317 -18.84 -20.24 4.56
C PRO A 317 -19.48 -20.36 3.17
N MET A 318 -18.84 -19.83 2.13
CA MET A 318 -19.29 -19.92 0.73
C MET A 318 -18.68 -21.13 -0.02
N GLY A 319 -17.77 -21.87 0.62
CA GLY A 319 -17.16 -23.07 0.05
C GLY A 319 -18.18 -24.17 -0.26
N GLY A 320 -18.04 -24.82 -1.41
CA GLY A 320 -18.97 -25.86 -1.89
C GLY A 320 -20.23 -25.29 -2.59
N SER A 321 -20.43 -23.98 -2.62
CA SER A 321 -21.44 -23.38 -3.50
C SER A 321 -21.05 -23.55 -4.97
N GLU A 322 -21.88 -24.22 -5.75
CA GLU A 322 -21.61 -24.46 -7.19
C GLU A 322 -21.29 -23.17 -7.94
N VAL A 323 -22.00 -22.09 -7.64
CA VAL A 323 -21.76 -20.76 -8.26
C VAL A 323 -20.39 -20.21 -7.86
N ILE A 324 -20.05 -20.24 -6.58
CA ILE A 324 -18.77 -19.70 -6.08
C ILE A 324 -17.58 -20.52 -6.58
N GLU A 325 -17.69 -21.85 -6.59
CA GLU A 325 -16.61 -22.72 -7.10
C GLU A 325 -16.39 -22.50 -8.59
N LYS A 326 -17.48 -22.34 -9.37
CA LYS A 326 -17.37 -22.05 -10.80
C LYS A 326 -16.73 -20.67 -11.05
N LEU A 327 -17.22 -19.61 -10.41
CA LEU A 327 -16.64 -18.26 -10.52
C LEU A 327 -15.16 -18.24 -10.12
N THR A 328 -14.80 -18.98 -9.06
CA THR A 328 -13.41 -19.11 -8.61
C THR A 328 -12.53 -19.72 -9.70
N SER A 329 -12.99 -20.80 -10.35
CA SER A 329 -12.25 -21.47 -11.41
C SER A 329 -12.17 -20.63 -12.67
N ASP A 330 -13.27 -19.99 -13.07
CA ASP A 330 -13.31 -19.11 -14.25
C ASP A 330 -12.32 -17.92 -14.09
N LEU A 331 -12.27 -17.31 -12.92
CA LEU A 331 -11.33 -16.21 -12.61
C LEU A 331 -9.87 -16.69 -12.57
N GLU A 332 -9.62 -17.89 -12.06
CA GLU A 332 -8.28 -18.49 -12.06
C GLU A 332 -7.78 -18.75 -13.48
N ASP A 333 -8.63 -19.34 -14.34
CA ASP A 333 -8.29 -19.64 -15.72
C ASP A 333 -8.05 -18.35 -16.53
N GLU A 334 -8.91 -17.34 -16.37
CA GLU A 334 -8.73 -16.03 -17.02
C GLU A 334 -7.45 -15.34 -16.56
N ALA A 335 -7.20 -15.31 -15.25
CA ALA A 335 -5.98 -14.71 -14.70
C ALA A 335 -4.73 -15.45 -15.16
N MET A 336 -4.75 -16.78 -15.20
CA MET A 336 -3.60 -17.56 -15.68
C MET A 336 -3.32 -17.27 -17.16
N SER A 337 -4.34 -17.17 -18.01
CA SER A 337 -4.17 -16.79 -19.42
C SER A 337 -3.49 -15.41 -19.58
N ILE A 338 -3.81 -14.46 -18.72
CA ILE A 338 -3.17 -13.13 -18.72
C ILE A 338 -1.71 -13.24 -18.25
N ILE A 339 -1.44 -14.02 -17.19
CA ILE A 339 -0.09 -14.27 -16.66
C ILE A 339 0.80 -14.89 -17.74
N GLU A 340 0.30 -15.89 -18.47
CA GLU A 340 1.03 -16.54 -19.56
C GLU A 340 1.38 -15.57 -20.68
N LYS A 341 0.49 -14.63 -21.03
CA LYS A 341 0.78 -13.57 -21.99
C LYS A 341 1.90 -12.65 -21.51
N ILE A 342 1.87 -12.27 -20.22
CA ILE A 342 2.92 -11.45 -19.61
C ILE A 342 4.26 -12.19 -19.61
N ASP A 343 4.27 -13.47 -19.24
CA ASP A 343 5.48 -14.31 -19.29
C ASP A 343 6.04 -14.39 -20.71
N ALA A 344 5.19 -14.53 -21.75
CA ALA A 344 5.61 -14.54 -23.16
C ALA A 344 6.20 -13.19 -23.63
N MET A 345 5.87 -12.08 -22.98
CA MET A 345 6.48 -10.75 -23.23
C MET A 345 7.82 -10.56 -22.52
N GLY A 346 8.31 -11.53 -21.76
CA GLY A 346 9.53 -11.40 -20.95
C GLY A 346 9.28 -10.99 -19.50
N GLY A 347 8.03 -11.08 -19.04
CA GLY A 347 7.63 -10.81 -17.67
C GLY A 347 7.01 -9.42 -17.45
N PRO A 348 6.60 -9.12 -16.19
CA PRO A 348 5.81 -7.93 -15.90
C PRO A 348 6.58 -6.61 -16.13
N ILE A 349 7.90 -6.56 -15.92
CA ILE A 349 8.69 -5.36 -16.18
C ILE A 349 8.62 -4.99 -17.67
N SER A 350 8.87 -5.94 -18.56
CA SER A 350 8.77 -5.73 -20.01
C SER A 350 7.35 -5.35 -20.44
N ALA A 351 6.32 -6.00 -19.87
CA ALA A 351 4.92 -5.66 -20.15
C ALA A 351 4.54 -4.25 -19.69
N ILE A 352 5.15 -3.75 -18.59
CA ILE A 352 4.98 -2.37 -18.10
C ILE A 352 5.70 -1.38 -19.01
N GLU A 353 6.97 -1.65 -19.36
CA GLU A 353 7.79 -0.75 -20.20
C GLU A 353 7.22 -0.58 -21.61
N THR A 354 6.60 -1.62 -22.15
CA THR A 354 5.89 -1.55 -23.44
C THR A 354 4.51 -0.87 -23.36
N GLY A 355 4.06 -0.52 -22.15
CA GLY A 355 2.74 0.09 -21.92
C GLY A 355 1.57 -0.89 -22.10
N TRP A 356 1.83 -2.19 -22.27
CA TRP A 356 0.78 -3.16 -22.53
C TRP A 356 -0.21 -3.27 -21.36
N VAL A 357 0.30 -3.35 -20.12
CA VAL A 357 -0.57 -3.46 -18.92
C VAL A 357 -1.47 -2.24 -18.78
N GLN A 358 -0.89 -1.03 -18.93
CA GLN A 358 -1.64 0.23 -18.83
C GLN A 358 -2.73 0.31 -19.91
N ASN A 359 -2.44 -0.12 -21.13
CA ASN A 359 -3.40 -0.16 -22.22
C ASN A 359 -4.56 -1.14 -21.98
N GLU A 360 -4.29 -2.32 -21.40
CA GLU A 360 -5.34 -3.29 -21.07
C GLU A 360 -6.27 -2.76 -19.97
N ILE A 361 -5.72 -2.06 -18.96
CA ILE A 361 -6.52 -1.40 -17.93
C ILE A 361 -7.37 -0.29 -18.53
N ALA A 362 -6.78 0.57 -19.38
CA ALA A 362 -7.49 1.66 -20.04
C ALA A 362 -8.66 1.15 -20.92
N LYS A 363 -8.49 0.05 -21.65
CA LYS A 363 -9.57 -0.59 -22.42
C LYS A 363 -10.72 -1.04 -21.52
N SER A 364 -10.42 -1.66 -20.39
CA SER A 364 -11.43 -2.12 -19.43
C SER A 364 -12.17 -0.96 -18.78
N ALA A 365 -11.44 0.08 -18.35
CA ALA A 365 -12.01 1.31 -17.78
C ALA A 365 -12.94 2.01 -18.78
N TYR A 366 -12.52 2.14 -20.05
CA TYR A 366 -13.34 2.72 -21.10
C TYR A 366 -14.60 1.90 -21.38
N ALA A 367 -14.48 0.57 -21.44
CA ALA A 367 -15.64 -0.30 -21.64
C ALA A 367 -16.65 -0.20 -20.47
N TYR A 368 -16.16 -0.08 -19.25
CA TYR A 368 -17.00 0.14 -18.06
C TYR A 368 -17.72 1.50 -18.11
N GLN A 369 -16.98 2.58 -18.40
CA GLN A 369 -17.58 3.91 -18.54
C GLN A 369 -18.67 3.93 -19.63
N LYS A 370 -18.38 3.33 -20.79
CA LYS A 370 -19.37 3.22 -21.89
C LYS A 370 -20.62 2.45 -21.48
N SER A 371 -20.48 1.44 -20.58
CA SER A 371 -21.64 0.70 -20.06
C SER A 371 -22.53 1.56 -19.14
N ILE A 372 -21.90 2.50 -18.39
CA ILE A 372 -22.61 3.48 -17.56
C ILE A 372 -23.33 4.50 -18.43
N ASP A 373 -22.63 5.08 -19.41
CA ASP A 373 -23.17 6.10 -20.32
C ASP A 373 -24.35 5.58 -21.16
N SER A 374 -24.34 4.30 -21.50
CA SER A 374 -25.41 3.62 -22.22
C SER A 374 -26.50 3.02 -21.31
N GLU A 375 -26.48 3.31 -20.00
CA GLU A 375 -27.39 2.81 -18.96
C GLU A 375 -27.45 1.26 -18.84
N LYS A 376 -26.54 0.55 -19.47
CA LYS A 376 -26.42 -0.89 -19.34
C LYS A 376 -25.99 -1.26 -17.91
N THR A 377 -25.10 -0.48 -17.31
CA THR A 377 -24.74 -0.53 -15.90
C THR A 377 -25.40 0.63 -15.17
N LYS A 378 -26.21 0.32 -14.16
CA LYS A 378 -26.91 1.32 -13.35
C LYS A 378 -26.14 1.60 -12.07
N ILE A 379 -25.92 2.89 -11.79
CA ILE A 379 -25.33 3.38 -10.54
C ILE A 379 -26.38 4.30 -9.89
N VAL A 380 -26.86 3.90 -8.72
CA VAL A 380 -27.88 4.62 -7.96
C VAL A 380 -27.36 6.01 -7.60
N GLY A 381 -28.16 7.04 -7.84
CA GLY A 381 -27.82 8.44 -7.64
C GLY A 381 -27.02 9.08 -8.79
N VAL A 382 -26.46 8.30 -9.72
CA VAL A 382 -25.64 8.82 -10.84
C VAL A 382 -26.39 8.77 -12.16
N ASN A 383 -26.82 7.58 -12.61
CA ASN A 383 -27.58 7.39 -13.83
C ASN A 383 -28.91 6.65 -13.63
N ALA A 384 -29.24 6.34 -12.37
CA ALA A 384 -30.54 5.77 -11.96
C ALA A 384 -30.92 6.34 -10.60
N TYR A 385 -32.24 6.64 -10.43
CA TYR A 385 -32.79 7.19 -9.17
C TYR A 385 -32.08 8.48 -8.72
N VAL A 386 -31.90 9.40 -9.67
CA VAL A 386 -31.22 10.68 -9.48
C VAL A 386 -32.16 11.66 -8.78
N ASP A 387 -31.66 12.38 -7.77
CA ASP A 387 -32.37 13.44 -7.07
C ASP A 387 -31.93 14.82 -7.58
N ASP A 388 -32.84 15.80 -7.53
CA ASP A 388 -32.55 17.20 -7.85
C ASP A 388 -32.06 17.92 -6.58
N GLY A 389 -30.90 18.55 -6.65
CA GLY A 389 -30.39 19.49 -5.62
C GLY A 389 -29.82 18.84 -4.35
N GLU A 390 -28.64 18.24 -4.45
CA GLU A 390 -27.90 17.72 -3.30
C GLU A 390 -27.22 18.86 -2.51
N PRO A 391 -27.12 18.74 -1.16
CA PRO A 391 -26.39 19.70 -0.35
C PRO A 391 -24.89 19.65 -0.66
N GLU A 392 -24.23 20.82 -0.67
CA GLU A 392 -22.76 20.85 -0.79
C GLU A 392 -22.12 20.22 0.46
N PRO A 393 -21.15 19.31 0.29
CA PRO A 393 -20.48 18.68 1.41
C PRO A 393 -19.52 19.64 2.11
N VAL A 394 -19.39 19.50 3.42
CA VAL A 394 -18.37 20.20 4.20
C VAL A 394 -17.03 19.52 3.99
N LEU A 395 -16.09 20.20 3.34
CA LEU A 395 -14.75 19.68 3.06
C LEU A 395 -13.77 20.04 4.19
N GLN A 396 -12.82 19.15 4.46
CA GLN A 396 -11.75 19.43 5.42
C GLN A 396 -10.70 20.35 4.77
N GLU A 397 -10.38 21.48 5.41
CA GLU A 397 -9.32 22.38 4.97
C GLU A 397 -7.97 21.99 5.56
N ILE A 398 -6.89 22.21 4.79
CA ILE A 398 -5.52 21.97 5.22
C ILE A 398 -5.05 23.14 6.10
N ASP A 399 -4.59 22.83 7.32
CA ASP A 399 -4.02 23.84 8.22
C ASP A 399 -2.65 24.34 7.73
N GLN A 400 -2.62 25.54 7.15
CA GLN A 400 -1.41 26.18 6.66
C GLN A 400 -0.40 26.51 7.78
N ALA A 401 -0.82 26.59 9.04
CA ALA A 401 0.09 26.80 10.16
C ALA A 401 0.89 25.51 10.46
N SER A 402 0.24 24.35 10.38
CA SER A 402 0.89 23.03 10.51
C SER A 402 1.90 22.79 9.38
N VAL A 403 1.57 23.14 8.13
CA VAL A 403 2.51 23.07 6.98
C VAL A 403 3.77 23.91 7.23
N ARG A 404 3.60 25.18 7.67
CA ARG A 404 4.75 26.05 7.98
C ARG A 404 5.62 25.50 9.09
N LYS A 405 5.04 24.97 10.16
CA LYS A 405 5.78 24.34 11.27
C LYS A 405 6.58 23.13 10.81
N GLN A 406 6.03 22.32 9.89
CA GLN A 406 6.72 21.19 9.32
C GLN A 406 7.97 21.64 8.55
N ILE A 407 7.83 22.61 7.65
CA ILE A 407 8.94 23.20 6.87
C ILE A 407 10.03 23.79 7.77
N GLU A 408 9.64 24.56 8.79
CA GLU A 408 10.57 25.12 9.77
C GLU A 408 11.28 24.04 10.59
N GLY A 409 10.56 22.97 10.94
CA GLY A 409 11.12 21.80 11.62
C GLY A 409 12.23 21.13 10.83
N VAL A 410 12.04 20.89 9.54
CA VAL A 410 13.04 20.30 8.64
C VAL A 410 14.27 21.21 8.53
N LYS A 411 14.07 22.52 8.34
CA LYS A 411 15.17 23.52 8.31
C LYS A 411 15.95 23.54 9.62
N ALA A 412 15.28 23.41 10.75
CA ALA A 412 15.92 23.36 12.06
C ALA A 412 16.78 22.10 12.24
N VAL A 413 16.30 20.93 11.80
CA VAL A 413 17.09 19.69 11.80
C VAL A 413 18.36 19.88 10.97
N LYS A 414 18.24 20.32 9.73
CA LYS A 414 19.40 20.54 8.82
C LYS A 414 20.41 21.53 9.38
N LYS A 415 19.97 22.53 10.17
CA LYS A 415 20.82 23.56 10.77
C LYS A 415 21.58 23.05 12.02
N ASN A 416 20.89 22.25 12.87
CA ASN A 416 21.37 21.97 14.23
C ASN A 416 22.13 20.63 14.36
N ARG A 417 22.03 19.73 13.38
CA ARG A 417 22.69 18.41 13.37
C ARG A 417 24.19 18.51 13.04
N ASP A 418 24.94 17.43 13.27
CA ASP A 418 26.34 17.31 12.84
C ASP A 418 26.42 17.10 11.31
N ASN A 419 26.54 18.20 10.56
CA ASN A 419 26.63 18.14 9.10
C ASN A 419 27.91 17.48 8.57
N HIS A 420 28.98 17.34 9.37
CA HIS A 420 30.17 16.58 8.98
C HIS A 420 29.86 15.07 8.96
N THR A 421 29.26 14.57 10.02
CA THR A 421 28.82 13.17 10.08
C THR A 421 27.78 12.84 9.01
N VAL A 422 26.80 13.71 8.78
CA VAL A 422 25.80 13.58 7.69
C VAL A 422 26.50 13.40 6.35
N LYS A 423 27.40 14.31 5.98
CA LYS A 423 28.14 14.24 4.70
C LYS A 423 28.91 12.93 4.56
N THR A 424 29.55 12.49 5.63
CA THR A 424 30.32 11.24 5.65
C THR A 424 29.41 10.03 5.39
N LYS A 425 28.23 9.98 6.05
CA LYS A 425 27.27 8.86 5.88
C LYS A 425 26.65 8.85 4.50
N LEU A 426 26.29 9.99 3.92
CA LEU A 426 25.80 10.09 2.55
C LEU A 426 26.85 9.62 1.52
N LEU A 427 28.14 9.95 1.70
CA LEU A 427 29.22 9.44 0.84
C LEU A 427 29.42 7.92 0.99
N GLN A 428 29.25 7.37 2.20
CA GLN A 428 29.26 5.91 2.42
C GLN A 428 28.08 5.26 1.69
N LEU A 429 26.88 5.83 1.79
CA LEU A 429 25.68 5.36 1.06
C LEU A 429 25.90 5.39 -0.45
N GLU A 430 26.46 6.49 -0.99
CA GLU A 430 26.83 6.62 -2.41
C GLU A 430 27.79 5.50 -2.85
N THR A 431 28.78 5.19 -2.02
CA THR A 431 29.75 4.12 -2.29
C THR A 431 29.08 2.74 -2.28
N HIS A 432 28.17 2.49 -1.34
CA HIS A 432 27.41 1.24 -1.29
C HIS A 432 26.44 1.11 -2.47
N ALA A 433 25.84 2.22 -2.91
CA ALA A 433 24.95 2.24 -4.09
C ALA A 433 25.66 1.79 -5.39
N LYS A 434 26.97 2.01 -5.49
CA LYS A 434 27.82 1.55 -6.61
C LYS A 434 28.29 0.09 -6.49
N SER A 435 27.94 -0.60 -5.43
CA SER A 435 28.36 -1.98 -5.13
C SER A 435 27.15 -2.89 -4.99
N GLU A 436 27.38 -4.21 -4.90
CA GLU A 436 26.31 -5.20 -4.65
C GLU A 436 25.93 -5.35 -3.17
N LYS A 437 26.45 -4.51 -2.28
CA LYS A 437 26.14 -4.57 -0.84
C LYS A 437 24.68 -4.19 -0.61
N ASN A 438 24.07 -4.85 0.40
CA ASN A 438 22.74 -4.48 0.88
C ASN A 438 22.73 -3.03 1.39
N LEU A 439 21.80 -2.22 0.91
CA LEU A 439 21.74 -0.79 1.20
C LEU A 439 21.07 -0.46 2.54
N MET A 440 20.26 -1.37 3.11
CA MET A 440 19.53 -1.10 4.35
C MET A 440 20.42 -0.68 5.52
N PRO A 441 21.58 -1.36 5.81
CA PRO A 441 22.47 -0.92 6.90
C PRO A 441 23.00 0.51 6.70
N ALA A 442 23.38 0.87 5.47
CA ALA A 442 23.88 2.22 5.17
C ALA A 442 22.79 3.28 5.26
N ILE A 443 21.54 2.96 4.85
CA ILE A 443 20.39 3.85 5.02
C ILE A 443 20.09 4.06 6.50
N ILE A 444 20.10 3.01 7.32
CA ILE A 444 19.90 3.08 8.78
C ILE A 444 20.98 3.97 9.42
N ASP A 445 22.23 3.84 8.99
CA ASP A 445 23.32 4.68 9.47
C ASP A 445 23.15 6.15 9.08
N CYS A 446 22.64 6.43 7.87
CA CYS A 446 22.26 7.79 7.46
C CYS A 446 21.18 8.37 8.37
N VAL A 447 20.14 7.59 8.66
CA VAL A 447 19.07 8.01 9.57
C VAL A 447 19.56 8.27 10.99
N ARG A 448 20.43 7.40 11.53
CA ARG A 448 21.07 7.62 12.86
C ARG A 448 21.89 8.92 12.90
N ALA A 449 22.50 9.30 11.78
CA ALA A 449 23.24 10.56 11.63
C ALA A 449 22.33 11.76 11.31
N GLU A 450 21.00 11.59 11.35
CA GLU A 450 20.00 12.62 11.07
C GLU A 450 20.00 13.13 9.61
N CYS A 451 20.42 12.29 8.64
CA CYS A 451 20.15 12.54 7.24
C CYS A 451 18.64 12.57 7.00
N THR A 452 18.18 13.48 6.15
CA THR A 452 16.76 13.58 5.79
C THR A 452 16.38 12.56 4.70
N LEU A 453 15.07 12.35 4.54
CA LEU A 453 14.51 11.54 3.46
C LEU A 453 14.99 12.01 2.09
N GLY A 454 14.93 13.34 1.84
CA GLY A 454 15.33 13.95 0.58
C GLY A 454 16.81 13.74 0.29
N GLU A 455 17.67 13.94 1.27
CA GLU A 455 19.11 13.73 1.11
C GLU A 455 19.48 12.28 0.76
N ILE A 456 18.81 11.30 1.38
CA ILE A 456 18.98 9.88 1.06
C ILE A 456 18.46 9.59 -0.36
N ALA A 457 17.29 10.11 -0.71
CA ALA A 457 16.70 9.95 -2.03
C ALA A 457 17.56 10.59 -3.13
N ASP A 458 18.19 11.73 -2.85
CA ASP A 458 19.07 12.42 -3.81
C ASP A 458 20.37 11.64 -4.10
N VAL A 459 20.90 10.91 -3.11
CA VAL A 459 22.00 9.97 -3.37
C VAL A 459 21.58 8.93 -4.40
N PHE A 460 20.38 8.36 -4.25
CA PHE A 460 19.89 7.36 -5.19
C PHE A 460 19.50 7.98 -6.56
N ARG A 461 18.88 9.17 -6.60
CA ARG A 461 18.64 9.89 -7.87
C ARG A 461 19.93 10.08 -8.65
N LYS A 462 21.01 10.50 -7.96
CA LYS A 462 22.32 10.70 -8.56
C LYS A 462 22.93 9.40 -9.10
N GLN A 463 22.73 8.26 -8.41
CA GLN A 463 23.38 6.99 -8.78
C GLN A 463 22.55 6.15 -9.75
N PHE A 464 21.23 6.14 -9.60
CA PHE A 464 20.30 5.30 -10.34
C PHE A 464 19.60 6.05 -11.48
N GLY A 465 19.57 7.40 -11.40
CA GLY A 465 18.76 8.22 -12.28
C GLY A 465 17.29 8.25 -11.87
N GLU A 466 16.51 8.99 -12.64
CA GLU A 466 15.05 9.07 -12.47
C GLU A 466 14.36 8.40 -13.67
N PHE A 467 13.32 7.63 -13.39
CA PHE A 467 12.48 7.03 -14.42
C PHE A 467 11.54 8.07 -15.02
N ARG A 468 11.49 8.13 -16.34
CA ARG A 468 10.51 8.91 -17.09
C ARG A 468 9.78 7.98 -18.04
N GLN A 469 8.48 7.93 -17.89
CA GLN A 469 7.62 7.18 -18.80
C GLN A 469 7.69 7.88 -20.19
N THR A 470 8.08 7.14 -21.20
CA THR A 470 8.20 7.63 -22.60
C THR A 470 6.85 7.53 -23.30
#